data_12c11e4f173a9ecce29437e8872ed12b
#
_entry.id   12c11e4f173a9ecce29437e8872ed12b
#
_cell.length_a   1.000
_cell.length_b   1.000
_cell.length_c   1.000
_cell.angle_alpha   90.00
_cell.angle_beta   90.00
_cell.angle_gamma   90.00
#
_symmetry.space_group_name_H-M   'P 1'
#
loop_
_entity.id
_entity.type
_entity.pdbx_description
1 polymer ?
#
loop_
_entity_poly.entity_id
_entity_poly.type
_entity_poly.pdbx_seq_one_letter_code
_entity_poly.pdbx_strand_id
1 'polypeptide(L)'
;MSKNIYIYYEYYKREFLSNLLLGVIASKKKFNIYIGSNDVFNILHKKKLISPGIFHTKSLSHGPKKTNFHKDLREKKFLITVQDQEHGVINKSTYFDNFHTTTRIQEEDLKSCSAYFCWGNFDFKHLKNRFKKKVFYLTGSPRVDLWKTKFDHLWIR
;
A
#
# COMPACT_ATOMS: atom_id res chain seq x y z
N MET A 1 3.10 -16.94 12.63
CA MET A 1 2.90 -16.09 11.45
C MET A 1 4.28 -15.67 10.94
N SER A 2 4.53 -15.72 9.64
CA SER A 2 5.80 -15.26 9.07
C SER A 2 6.02 -13.79 9.37
N LYS A 3 7.26 -13.42 9.74
CA LYS A 3 7.65 -12.03 10.00
C LYS A 3 8.11 -11.28 8.76
N ASN A 4 7.81 -11.77 7.57
CA ASN A 4 8.24 -11.18 6.32
C ASN A 4 7.27 -10.08 5.87
N ILE A 5 7.80 -8.93 5.48
CA ILE A 5 7.07 -7.84 4.83
C ILE A 5 7.73 -7.57 3.49
N TYR A 6 6.95 -7.68 2.43
CA TYR A 6 7.33 -7.37 1.06
C TYR A 6 6.72 -6.03 0.69
N ILE A 7 7.55 -5.00 0.52
CA ILE A 7 7.13 -3.64 0.20
C ILE A 7 7.41 -3.38 -1.26
N TYR A 8 6.36 -3.22 -2.03
CA TYR A 8 6.42 -3.03 -3.46
C TYR A 8 6.48 -1.55 -3.84
N TYR A 9 7.34 -1.20 -4.80
CA TYR A 9 7.33 0.10 -5.48
C TYR A 9 7.26 -0.06 -7.00
N GLU A 10 6.69 0.93 -7.67
CA GLU A 10 6.63 1.03 -9.13
C GLU A 10 7.61 2.07 -9.64
N TYR A 11 7.62 3.24 -9.02
CA TYR A 11 8.50 4.34 -9.37
C TYR A 11 9.50 4.63 -8.25
N TYR A 12 10.77 4.30 -8.49
CA TYR A 12 11.85 4.48 -7.50
C TYR A 12 11.90 5.89 -6.91
N LYS A 13 11.97 6.92 -7.77
CA LYS A 13 12.08 8.32 -7.33
C LYS A 13 10.91 8.80 -6.46
N ARG A 14 9.73 8.24 -6.65
CA ARG A 14 8.51 8.65 -5.94
C ARG A 14 8.27 7.87 -4.65
N GLU A 15 8.57 6.59 -4.65
CA GLU A 15 8.05 5.66 -3.66
C GLU A 15 9.14 5.06 -2.76
N PHE A 16 10.39 4.99 -3.24
CA PHE A 16 11.42 4.24 -2.55
C PHE A 16 11.73 4.77 -1.14
N LEU A 17 11.92 6.09 -0.98
CA LEU A 17 12.29 6.66 0.34
C LEU A 17 11.17 6.48 1.38
N SER A 18 9.91 6.65 1.00
CA SER A 18 8.78 6.43 1.89
C SER A 18 8.65 4.96 2.29
N ASN A 19 8.88 4.05 1.35
CA ASN A 19 8.89 2.62 1.59
C ASN A 19 10.09 2.19 2.45
N LEU A 20 11.24 2.82 2.26
CA LEU A 20 12.42 2.61 3.10
C LEU A 20 12.15 3.06 4.54
N LEU A 21 11.55 4.24 4.75
CA LEU A 21 11.16 4.70 6.08
C LEU A 21 10.23 3.70 6.77
N LEU A 22 9.20 3.24 6.07
CA LEU A 22 8.29 2.21 6.58
C LEU A 22 9.05 0.93 6.91
N GLY A 23 9.94 0.48 6.04
CA GLY A 23 10.76 -0.71 6.22
C GLY A 23 11.67 -0.60 7.45
N VAL A 24 12.34 0.54 7.65
CA VAL A 24 13.19 0.78 8.82
C VAL A 24 12.37 0.73 10.13
N ILE A 25 11.18 1.34 10.13
CA ILE A 25 10.31 1.30 11.31
C ILE A 25 9.86 -0.14 11.61
N ALA A 26 9.48 -0.89 10.57
CA ALA A 26 9.03 -2.28 10.73
C ALA A 26 10.17 -3.21 11.15
N SER A 27 11.40 -3.00 10.66
CA SER A 27 12.56 -3.79 11.05
C SER A 27 12.87 -3.67 12.55
N LYS A 28 12.67 -2.48 13.14
CA LYS A 28 12.78 -2.28 14.61
C LYS A 28 11.75 -3.11 15.40
N LYS A 29 10.69 -3.56 14.76
CA LYS A 29 9.69 -4.49 15.32
C LYS A 29 9.99 -5.95 14.97
N LYS A 30 11.23 -6.25 14.56
CA LYS A 30 11.73 -7.58 14.23
C LYS A 30 11.02 -8.25 13.03
N PHE A 31 10.57 -7.45 12.07
CA PHE A 31 10.14 -7.96 10.77
C PHE A 31 11.32 -8.05 9.80
N ASN A 32 11.33 -9.08 8.96
CA ASN A 32 12.22 -9.18 7.82
C ASN A 32 11.64 -8.35 6.68
N ILE A 33 12.40 -7.39 6.16
CA ILE A 33 11.90 -6.42 5.18
C ILE A 33 12.54 -6.69 3.82
N TYR A 34 11.70 -6.78 2.81
CA TYR A 34 12.08 -6.93 1.40
C TYR A 34 11.44 -5.81 0.61
N ILE A 35 12.25 -4.91 0.04
CA ILE A 35 11.77 -3.79 -0.79
C ILE A 35 12.17 -4.08 -2.23
N GLY A 36 11.22 -4.08 -3.14
CA GLY A 36 11.48 -4.41 -4.54
C GLY A 36 10.45 -3.85 -5.52
N SER A 37 10.78 -3.90 -6.80
CA SER A 37 9.85 -3.56 -7.86
C SER A 37 8.80 -4.66 -8.05
N ASN A 38 7.72 -4.30 -8.75
CA ASN A 38 6.66 -5.24 -9.08
C ASN A 38 7.17 -6.44 -9.88
N ASP A 39 8.06 -6.20 -10.84
CA ASP A 39 8.60 -7.26 -11.69
C ASP A 39 9.42 -8.27 -10.89
N VAL A 40 10.25 -7.78 -9.97
CA VAL A 40 11.03 -8.64 -9.08
C VAL A 40 10.11 -9.53 -8.24
N PHE A 41 9.09 -8.94 -7.59
CA PHE A 41 8.16 -9.74 -6.78
C PHE A 41 7.33 -10.71 -7.61
N ASN A 42 6.91 -10.33 -8.81
CA ASN A 42 6.20 -11.23 -9.73
C ASN A 42 7.07 -12.44 -10.12
N ILE A 43 8.35 -12.22 -10.43
CA ILE A 43 9.29 -13.30 -10.77
C ILE A 43 9.50 -14.20 -9.56
N LEU A 44 9.80 -13.63 -8.39
CA LEU A 44 10.03 -14.39 -7.16
C LEU A 44 8.78 -15.20 -6.75
N HIS A 45 7.61 -14.61 -6.90
CA HIS A 45 6.34 -15.28 -6.61
C HIS A 45 6.07 -16.45 -7.55
N LYS A 46 6.23 -16.25 -8.87
CA LYS A 46 6.08 -17.30 -9.87
C LYS A 46 7.06 -18.46 -9.64
N LYS A 47 8.30 -18.14 -9.25
CA LYS A 47 9.33 -19.14 -8.94
C LYS A 47 9.18 -19.76 -7.54
N LYS A 48 8.14 -19.39 -6.77
CA LYS A 48 7.89 -19.86 -5.39
C LYS A 48 9.05 -19.60 -4.42
N LEU A 49 9.78 -18.49 -4.64
CA LEU A 49 10.94 -18.10 -3.84
C LEU A 49 10.58 -17.16 -2.66
N ILE A 50 9.33 -16.73 -2.56
CA ILE A 50 8.83 -15.96 -1.42
C ILE A 50 7.86 -16.77 -0.60
N SER A 51 8.01 -16.73 0.71
CA SER A 51 7.12 -17.38 1.66
C SER A 51 6.00 -16.44 2.11
N PRO A 52 4.84 -16.97 2.58
CA PRO A 52 3.74 -16.14 3.07
C PRO A 52 4.19 -15.09 4.08
N GLY A 53 3.60 -13.92 4.00
CA GLY A 53 3.89 -12.78 4.86
C GLY A 53 2.93 -11.63 4.58
N ILE A 54 3.36 -10.40 4.84
CA ILE A 54 2.63 -9.19 4.51
C ILE A 54 3.13 -8.69 3.16
N PHE A 55 2.24 -8.54 2.19
CA PHE A 55 2.51 -7.87 0.92
C PHE A 55 1.93 -6.45 0.97
N HIS A 56 2.82 -5.46 1.08
CA HIS A 56 2.43 -4.06 1.12
C HIS A 56 2.50 -3.44 -0.27
N THR A 57 1.35 -3.02 -0.79
CA THR A 57 1.21 -2.45 -2.13
C THR A 57 0.81 -0.99 -2.12
N LYS A 58 1.21 -0.25 -3.15
CA LYS A 58 0.93 1.17 -3.32
C LYS A 58 -0.51 1.50 -3.68
N SER A 59 -1.29 0.55 -4.16
CA SER A 59 -2.70 0.78 -4.53
C SER A 59 -3.44 -0.53 -4.74
N LEU A 60 -4.74 -0.51 -4.66
CA LEU A 60 -5.60 -1.59 -5.13
C LEU A 60 -5.85 -1.53 -6.63
N SER A 61 -5.84 -0.36 -7.25
CA SER A 61 -6.08 -0.06 -8.67
C SER A 61 -6.82 -1.15 -9.43
N HIS A 62 -8.12 -0.97 -9.60
CA HIS A 62 -8.96 -1.98 -10.24
C HIS A 62 -8.44 -2.36 -11.62
N GLY A 63 -8.37 -3.67 -11.88
CA GLY A 63 -7.95 -4.22 -13.16
C GLY A 63 -7.60 -5.70 -13.06
N PRO A 64 -7.90 -6.50 -14.10
CA PRO A 64 -7.86 -7.96 -14.03
C PRO A 64 -6.48 -8.50 -13.61
N LYS A 65 -5.40 -7.91 -14.12
CA LYS A 65 -4.04 -8.37 -13.77
C LYS A 65 -3.74 -8.21 -12.27
N LYS A 66 -4.07 -7.05 -11.70
CA LYS A 66 -3.76 -6.73 -10.30
C LYS A 66 -4.71 -7.43 -9.35
N THR A 67 -5.99 -7.45 -9.67
CA THR A 67 -7.01 -8.17 -8.91
C THR A 67 -6.69 -9.66 -8.83
N ASN A 68 -6.33 -10.31 -9.95
CA ASN A 68 -5.96 -11.71 -9.97
C ASN A 68 -4.64 -11.98 -9.21
N PHE A 69 -3.65 -11.09 -9.31
CA PHE A 69 -2.41 -11.21 -8.55
C PHE A 69 -2.66 -11.13 -7.03
N HIS A 70 -3.48 -10.19 -6.59
CA HIS A 70 -3.84 -10.08 -5.17
C HIS A 70 -4.64 -11.31 -4.69
N LYS A 71 -5.53 -11.83 -5.53
CA LYS A 71 -6.28 -13.06 -5.23
C LYS A 71 -5.33 -14.24 -5.05
N ASP A 72 -4.42 -14.47 -5.99
CA ASP A 72 -3.40 -15.52 -5.92
C ASP A 72 -2.51 -15.40 -4.66
N LEU A 73 -2.08 -14.18 -4.30
CA LEU A 73 -1.37 -13.95 -3.04
C LEU A 73 -2.20 -14.34 -1.83
N ARG A 74 -3.50 -14.02 -1.82
CA ARG A 74 -4.40 -14.38 -0.72
C ARG A 74 -4.59 -15.89 -0.60
N GLU A 75 -4.75 -16.59 -1.71
CA GLU A 75 -4.84 -18.06 -1.75
C GLU A 75 -3.58 -18.71 -1.17
N LYS A 76 -2.42 -18.09 -1.41
CA LYS A 76 -1.13 -18.47 -0.83
C LYS A 76 -0.88 -17.91 0.58
N LYS A 77 -1.94 -17.46 1.28
CA LYS A 77 -1.93 -17.00 2.68
C LYS A 77 -1.10 -15.73 2.96
N PHE A 78 -0.87 -14.88 1.94
CA PHE A 78 -0.35 -13.54 2.18
C PHE A 78 -1.43 -12.62 2.77
N LEU A 79 -1.03 -11.70 3.64
CA LEU A 79 -1.84 -10.56 4.06
C LEU A 79 -1.52 -9.38 3.16
N ILE A 80 -2.52 -8.83 2.50
CA ILE A 80 -2.32 -7.68 1.61
C ILE A 80 -2.66 -6.41 2.37
N THR A 81 -1.68 -5.52 2.48
CA THR A 81 -1.87 -4.19 3.04
C THR A 81 -1.63 -3.13 1.97
N VAL A 82 -2.37 -2.05 2.05
CA VAL A 82 -2.38 -1.02 1.01
C VAL A 82 -2.23 0.36 1.61
N GLN A 83 -1.38 1.18 1.00
CA GLN A 83 -1.41 2.62 1.15
C GLN A 83 -1.28 3.26 -0.22
N ASP A 84 -2.32 3.96 -0.68
CA ASP A 84 -2.32 4.53 -2.02
C ASP A 84 -1.26 5.64 -2.14
N GLN A 85 -0.22 5.40 -2.92
CA GLN A 85 0.89 6.33 -3.12
C GLN A 85 0.61 7.39 -4.21
N GLU A 86 -0.46 7.22 -4.96
CA GLU A 86 -0.89 8.17 -6.00
C GLU A 86 -2.05 9.05 -5.54
N HIS A 87 -2.48 8.84 -4.30
CA HIS A 87 -3.45 9.70 -3.66
C HIS A 87 -2.86 11.09 -3.49
N GLY A 88 -3.46 12.07 -4.14
CA GLY A 88 -3.06 13.48 -4.03
C GLY A 88 -3.93 14.24 -3.03
N VAL A 89 -3.70 15.53 -2.92
CA VAL A 89 -4.60 16.42 -2.19
C VAL A 89 -5.89 16.55 -2.99
N ILE A 90 -6.94 15.91 -2.52
CA ILE A 90 -8.27 15.95 -3.12
C ILE A 90 -9.10 16.94 -2.32
N ASN A 91 -9.53 18.02 -2.96
CA ASN A 91 -10.29 19.08 -2.30
C ASN A 91 -11.81 19.01 -2.53
N LYS A 92 -12.30 18.03 -3.31
CA LYS A 92 -13.72 17.88 -3.62
C LYS A 92 -14.17 16.45 -3.43
N SER A 93 -15.25 16.25 -2.69
CA SER A 93 -15.89 14.95 -2.49
C SER A 93 -16.29 14.27 -3.80
N THR A 94 -16.79 15.03 -4.77
CA THR A 94 -17.17 14.52 -6.10
C THR A 94 -16.02 13.87 -6.86
N TYR A 95 -14.81 14.43 -6.78
CA TYR A 95 -13.64 13.81 -7.39
C TYR A 95 -13.28 12.51 -6.68
N PHE A 96 -13.33 12.51 -5.36
CA PHE A 96 -13.05 11.32 -4.55
C PHE A 96 -14.03 10.21 -4.88
N ASP A 97 -15.33 10.52 -4.90
CA ASP A 97 -16.39 9.55 -5.17
C ASP A 97 -16.34 9.02 -6.61
N ASN A 98 -16.10 9.87 -7.59
CA ASN A 98 -16.14 9.48 -8.99
C ASN A 98 -14.85 8.81 -9.45
N PHE A 99 -13.68 9.31 -9.03
CA PHE A 99 -12.40 8.78 -9.49
C PHE A 99 -11.86 7.69 -8.58
N HIS A 100 -11.79 7.97 -7.28
CA HIS A 100 -11.10 7.06 -6.35
C HIS A 100 -11.86 5.74 -6.20
N THR A 101 -13.19 5.82 -6.11
CA THR A 101 -14.04 4.65 -5.90
C THR A 101 -14.42 3.90 -7.18
N THR A 102 -14.17 4.48 -8.36
CA THR A 102 -14.45 3.81 -9.64
C THR A 102 -13.21 3.18 -10.26
N THR A 103 -12.06 3.84 -10.14
CA THR A 103 -10.83 3.40 -10.81
C THR A 103 -9.78 2.82 -9.87
N ARG A 104 -9.79 3.22 -8.60
CA ARG A 104 -8.72 2.84 -7.67
C ARG A 104 -9.13 1.82 -6.62
N ILE A 105 -10.38 1.84 -6.18
CA ILE A 105 -10.88 0.91 -5.17
C ILE A 105 -12.27 0.45 -5.56
N GLN A 106 -12.46 -0.84 -5.72
CA GLN A 106 -13.76 -1.45 -5.85
C GLN A 106 -13.99 -2.48 -4.75
N GLU A 107 -15.24 -2.84 -4.49
CA GLU A 107 -15.60 -3.76 -3.42
C GLU A 107 -14.94 -5.14 -3.59
N GLU A 108 -14.78 -5.57 -4.83
CA GLU A 108 -14.11 -6.84 -5.16
C GLU A 108 -12.64 -6.82 -4.74
N ASP A 109 -11.92 -5.73 -5.02
CA ASP A 109 -10.51 -5.61 -4.65
C ASP A 109 -10.32 -5.61 -3.13
N LEU A 110 -11.28 -5.04 -2.40
CA LEU A 110 -11.30 -5.03 -0.93
C LEU A 110 -11.46 -6.42 -0.32
N LYS A 111 -12.00 -7.42 -1.04
CA LYS A 111 -12.05 -8.80 -0.56
C LYS A 111 -10.65 -9.38 -0.33
N SER A 112 -9.68 -8.96 -1.12
CA SER A 112 -8.28 -9.38 -0.97
C SER A 112 -7.50 -8.52 0.04
N CYS A 113 -7.99 -7.35 0.42
CA CYS A 113 -7.31 -6.42 1.29
C CYS A 113 -7.47 -6.76 2.77
N SER A 114 -6.36 -6.89 3.49
CA SER A 114 -6.34 -7.13 4.94
C SER A 114 -6.34 -5.81 5.72
N ALA A 115 -5.66 -4.77 5.21
CA ALA A 115 -5.65 -3.43 5.79
C ALA A 115 -5.38 -2.38 4.71
N TYR A 116 -6.15 -1.31 4.75
CA TYR A 116 -5.99 -0.13 3.91
C TYR A 116 -5.67 1.08 4.78
N PHE A 117 -4.50 1.67 4.56
CA PHE A 117 -3.99 2.79 5.35
C PHE A 117 -4.35 4.11 4.68
N CYS A 118 -5.17 4.90 5.35
CA CYS A 118 -5.66 6.18 4.88
C CYS A 118 -4.72 7.31 5.28
N TRP A 119 -4.48 8.26 4.38
CA TRP A 119 -3.59 9.40 4.61
C TRP A 119 -4.14 10.39 5.62
N GLY A 120 -5.47 10.57 5.65
CA GLY A 120 -6.11 11.55 6.49
C GLY A 120 -7.57 11.22 6.80
N ASN A 121 -8.19 12.10 7.59
CA ASN A 121 -9.58 11.96 8.01
C ASN A 121 -10.56 11.98 6.84
N PHE A 122 -10.23 12.71 5.77
CA PHE A 122 -11.10 12.87 4.63
C PHE A 122 -11.30 11.53 3.92
N ASP A 123 -10.23 10.91 3.43
CA ASP A 123 -10.26 9.62 2.75
C ASP A 123 -10.77 8.49 3.68
N PHE A 124 -10.32 8.49 4.95
CA PHE A 124 -10.80 7.51 5.92
C PHE A 124 -12.33 7.54 6.09
N LYS A 125 -12.92 8.72 6.30
CA LYS A 125 -14.37 8.85 6.47
C LYS A 125 -15.13 8.46 5.20
N HIS A 126 -14.67 8.93 4.03
CA HIS A 126 -15.31 8.61 2.75
C HIS A 126 -15.27 7.11 2.43
N LEU A 127 -14.11 6.48 2.54
CA LEU A 127 -13.95 5.06 2.25
C LEU A 127 -14.75 4.19 3.23
N LYS A 128 -14.70 4.52 4.52
CA LYS A 128 -15.46 3.80 5.54
C LYS A 128 -16.97 3.89 5.34
N ASN A 129 -17.48 5.06 4.98
CA ASN A 129 -18.90 5.27 4.72
C ASN A 129 -19.36 4.54 3.47
N ARG A 130 -18.54 4.60 2.39
CA ARG A 130 -18.89 3.97 1.12
C ARG A 130 -18.90 2.46 1.19
N PHE A 131 -17.85 1.87 1.72
CA PHE A 131 -17.67 0.41 1.66
C PHE A 131 -18.09 -0.33 2.93
N LYS A 132 -18.32 0.37 4.03
CA LYS A 132 -18.74 -0.21 5.33
C LYS A 132 -17.87 -1.41 5.79
N LYS A 133 -16.60 -1.45 5.35
CA LYS A 133 -15.63 -2.51 5.69
C LYS A 133 -14.76 -2.09 6.88
N LYS A 134 -14.31 -3.07 7.65
CA LYS A 134 -13.42 -2.86 8.82
C LYS A 134 -11.92 -2.86 8.45
N VAL A 135 -11.59 -2.70 7.16
CA VAL A 135 -10.20 -2.77 6.69
C VAL A 135 -9.49 -1.41 6.64
N PHE A 136 -10.20 -0.31 6.83
CA PHE A 136 -9.67 1.05 6.75
C PHE A 136 -9.10 1.51 8.09
N TYR A 137 -7.87 2.04 8.06
CA TYR A 137 -7.15 2.56 9.22
C TYR A 137 -6.61 3.96 8.93
N LEU A 138 -6.81 4.88 9.84
CA LEU A 138 -6.24 6.23 9.77
C LEU A 138 -4.82 6.19 10.31
N THR A 139 -3.83 6.34 9.44
CA THR A 139 -2.41 6.19 9.79
C THR A 139 -1.54 7.38 9.41
N GLY A 140 -1.99 8.21 8.48
CA GLY A 140 -1.12 9.16 7.80
C GLY A 140 -0.36 8.51 6.63
N SER A 141 0.62 9.20 6.08
CA SER A 141 1.43 8.73 4.95
C SER A 141 2.92 8.90 5.22
N PRO A 142 3.73 7.83 5.10
CA PRO A 142 5.19 7.93 5.22
C PRO A 142 5.80 8.92 4.22
N ARG A 143 5.19 9.09 3.06
CA ARG A 143 5.62 10.05 2.04
C ARG A 143 5.48 11.49 2.53
N VAL A 144 4.37 11.82 3.19
CA VAL A 144 4.14 13.14 3.79
C VAL A 144 5.03 13.32 5.03
N ASP A 145 5.28 12.25 5.78
CA ASP A 145 6.16 12.29 6.93
C ASP A 145 7.61 12.67 6.57
N LEU A 146 8.06 12.32 5.36
CA LEU A 146 9.38 12.70 4.84
C LEU A 146 9.53 14.22 4.59
N TRP A 147 8.45 14.98 4.57
CA TRP A 147 8.49 16.47 4.42
C TRP A 147 8.64 17.20 5.77
N LYS A 148 8.73 16.46 6.87
CA LYS A 148 9.01 17.05 8.18
C LYS A 148 10.47 17.49 8.27
N THR A 149 10.73 18.60 8.96
CA THR A 149 12.06 19.22 9.10
C THR A 149 13.17 18.27 9.53
N LYS A 150 12.86 17.27 10.35
CA LYS A 150 13.83 16.24 10.75
C LYS A 150 14.41 15.42 9.59
N PHE A 151 13.81 15.51 8.40
CA PHE A 151 14.23 14.81 7.18
C PHE A 151 14.78 15.76 6.10
N ASP A 152 14.94 17.06 6.38
CA ASP A 152 15.42 18.05 5.41
C ASP A 152 16.76 17.66 4.79
N HIS A 153 17.64 17.02 5.56
CA HIS A 153 18.93 16.51 5.10
C HIS A 153 18.83 15.49 3.94
N LEU A 154 17.66 14.90 3.69
CA LEU A 154 17.44 14.02 2.54
C LEU A 154 17.17 14.80 1.24
N TRP A 155 16.84 16.10 1.33
CA TRP A 155 16.41 16.92 0.22
C TRP A 155 17.38 18.05 -0.12
N ILE A 156 18.17 18.50 0.86
CA ILE A 156 19.16 19.56 0.72
C ILE A 156 20.46 18.92 0.24
N ARG A 157 20.88 19.27 -0.97
CA ARG A 157 22.19 18.92 -1.53
C ARG A 157 23.15 20.08 -1.30
#